data_a2bbc47e7bab86a4bbddc2df83abf81e
#
_entry.id   a2bbc47e7bab86a4bbddc2df83abf81e
#
_cell.length_a   1.000
_cell.length_b   1.000
_cell.length_c   1.000
_cell.angle_alpha   90.00
_cell.angle_beta   90.00
_cell.angle_gamma   90.00
#
_symmetry.space_group_name_H-M   'P 1'
#
loop_
_entity.id
_entity.type
_entity.pdbx_description
1 polymer ?
#
loop_
_entity_poly.entity_id
_entity_poly.type
_entity_poly.pdbx_seq_one_letter_code
_entity_poly.pdbx_strand_id
1 'polypeptide(L)'
;MLELRELVKHYPAVGGEPVHAVDGVSLRIAAGETVALYGPSGSGKTTLLLMIAMLLEPTAGSVLINERDVSTLSEREASNFRLSELGFIRQSFDLLPGVSVIDNATLKLLKTRRWRQAQREIEPLLRQLGLGDRLKHRAETLSMGERQRVMIARALSTEPRLLLADEPTGSLDTQRGREVLELLQGLCRERGVAAVLVSHDPMAAEYSDRALTLRDGRLSSYAQDQAPTSVQARGDRLAALQADSLTLAADGE
;
A
#
# COMPACT_ATOMS: atom_id res chain seq x y z
N MET A 1 -12.53 -6.88 4.25
CA MET A 1 -12.21 -5.52 3.75
C MET A 1 -11.90 -5.55 2.25
N LEU A 2 -10.82 -6.15 1.78
CA LEU A 2 -10.54 -6.43 0.36
C LEU A 2 -10.71 -7.93 0.11
N GLU A 3 -11.40 -8.29 -0.98
CA GLU A 3 -11.50 -9.66 -1.46
C GLU A 3 -11.31 -9.69 -2.98
N LEU A 4 -10.36 -10.50 -3.42
CA LEU A 4 -10.12 -10.83 -4.83
C LEU A 4 -10.68 -12.24 -5.07
N ARG A 5 -11.46 -12.41 -6.14
CA ARG A 5 -12.06 -13.69 -6.50
C ARG A 5 -11.64 -14.08 -7.90
N GLU A 6 -10.81 -15.11 -8.02
CA GLU A 6 -10.34 -15.69 -9.27
C GLU A 6 -9.93 -14.62 -10.29
N LEU A 7 -9.14 -13.64 -9.82
CA LEU A 7 -8.80 -12.46 -10.62
C LEU A 7 -7.82 -12.85 -11.72
N VAL A 8 -8.13 -12.49 -12.95
CA VAL A 8 -7.35 -12.83 -14.16
C VAL A 8 -7.06 -11.58 -14.96
N LYS A 9 -5.82 -11.46 -15.46
CA LYS A 9 -5.43 -10.49 -16.48
C LYS A 9 -4.50 -11.12 -17.50
N HIS A 10 -5.01 -11.28 -18.71
CA HIS A 10 -4.25 -11.74 -19.86
C HIS A 10 -4.07 -10.59 -20.85
N TYR A 11 -2.86 -10.47 -21.39
CA TYR A 11 -2.56 -9.55 -22.46
C TYR A 11 -2.37 -10.34 -23.77
N PRO A 12 -3.04 -9.93 -24.88
CA PRO A 12 -2.82 -10.56 -26.16
C PRO A 12 -1.38 -10.32 -26.62
N ALA A 13 -0.73 -11.37 -27.12
CA ALA A 13 0.57 -11.22 -27.76
C ALA A 13 0.43 -11.23 -29.28
N VAL A 14 1.17 -10.36 -29.96
CA VAL A 14 1.21 -10.33 -31.42
C VAL A 14 2.11 -11.48 -31.90
N GLY A 15 1.51 -12.57 -32.42
CA GLY A 15 2.24 -13.72 -32.97
C GLY A 15 2.79 -14.70 -31.94
N GLY A 16 2.33 -14.69 -30.68
CA GLY A 16 2.77 -15.60 -29.61
C GLY A 16 1.63 -16.03 -28.70
N GLU A 17 1.97 -16.75 -27.61
CA GLU A 17 1.00 -17.09 -26.57
C GLU A 17 0.65 -15.84 -25.74
N PRO A 18 -0.62 -15.72 -25.24
CA PRO A 18 -1.03 -14.63 -24.36
C PRO A 18 -0.15 -14.56 -23.10
N VAL A 19 0.17 -13.34 -22.66
CA VAL A 19 0.88 -13.14 -21.40
C VAL A 19 -0.12 -13.18 -20.25
N HIS A 20 -0.01 -14.19 -19.38
CA HIS A 20 -0.82 -14.38 -18.20
C HIS A 20 -0.23 -13.56 -17.04
N ALA A 21 -0.50 -12.26 -17.01
CA ALA A 21 0.09 -11.37 -16.01
C ALA A 21 -0.49 -11.61 -14.60
N VAL A 22 -1.78 -11.99 -14.51
CA VAL A 22 -2.44 -12.45 -13.29
C VAL A 22 -3.34 -13.62 -13.70
N ASP A 23 -3.28 -14.74 -12.95
CA ASP A 23 -3.89 -16.01 -13.35
C ASP A 23 -4.58 -16.68 -12.15
N GLY A 24 -5.88 -16.40 -11.96
CA GLY A 24 -6.73 -16.98 -10.93
C GLY A 24 -6.38 -16.56 -9.50
N VAL A 25 -6.01 -15.29 -9.29
CA VAL A 25 -5.62 -14.79 -7.97
C VAL A 25 -6.83 -14.60 -7.08
N SER A 26 -6.86 -15.33 -5.95
CA SER A 26 -7.84 -15.16 -4.87
C SER A 26 -7.13 -14.77 -3.58
N LEU A 27 -7.59 -13.69 -2.93
CA LEU A 27 -6.97 -13.12 -1.73
C LEU A 27 -8.02 -12.42 -0.88
N ARG A 28 -7.93 -12.57 0.44
CA ARG A 28 -8.70 -11.76 1.40
C ARG A 28 -7.76 -11.01 2.32
N ILE A 29 -8.09 -9.74 2.56
CA ILE A 29 -7.36 -8.85 3.48
C ILE A 29 -8.39 -8.25 4.43
N ALA A 30 -8.12 -8.34 5.73
CA ALA A 30 -8.96 -7.76 6.78
C ALA A 30 -8.79 -6.24 6.88
N ALA A 31 -9.68 -5.56 7.60
CA ALA A 31 -9.50 -4.16 7.93
C ALA A 31 -8.27 -4.00 8.85
N GLY A 32 -7.43 -3.02 8.56
CA GLY A 32 -6.19 -2.77 9.31
C GLY A 32 -5.05 -3.77 9.05
N GLU A 33 -5.27 -4.81 8.24
CA GLU A 33 -4.24 -5.78 7.88
C GLU A 33 -3.30 -5.20 6.82
N THR A 34 -1.99 -5.35 7.03
CA THR A 34 -0.96 -5.02 6.06
C THR A 34 -0.43 -6.31 5.41
N VAL A 35 -0.54 -6.43 4.10
CA VAL A 35 -0.07 -7.58 3.32
C VAL A 35 1.04 -7.14 2.36
N ALA A 36 2.20 -7.80 2.43
CA ALA A 36 3.27 -7.65 1.44
C ALA A 36 3.10 -8.66 0.31
N LEU A 37 3.20 -8.19 -0.93
CA LEU A 37 3.28 -9.00 -2.14
C LEU A 37 4.70 -8.93 -2.67
N TYR A 38 5.45 -10.00 -2.47
CA TYR A 38 6.82 -10.15 -2.97
C TYR A 38 6.82 -10.88 -4.32
N GLY A 39 7.84 -10.64 -5.15
CA GLY A 39 8.06 -11.40 -6.38
C GLY A 39 9.03 -10.71 -7.35
N PRO A 40 9.57 -11.46 -8.33
CA PRO A 40 10.48 -10.90 -9.32
C PRO A 40 9.81 -9.85 -10.21
N SER A 41 10.61 -9.04 -10.89
CA SER A 41 10.10 -8.13 -11.93
C SER A 41 9.33 -8.92 -13.00
N GLY A 42 8.20 -8.36 -13.45
CA GLY A 42 7.34 -9.03 -14.43
C GLY A 42 6.38 -10.10 -13.87
N SER A 43 6.38 -10.38 -12.56
CA SER A 43 5.50 -11.40 -11.98
C SER A 43 4.01 -11.02 -11.89
N GLY A 44 3.63 -9.79 -12.30
CA GLY A 44 2.24 -9.33 -12.30
C GLY A 44 1.83 -8.45 -11.13
N LYS A 45 2.76 -8.08 -10.21
CA LYS A 45 2.47 -7.29 -9.00
C LYS A 45 1.80 -5.94 -9.29
N THR A 46 2.41 -5.13 -10.14
CA THR A 46 1.85 -3.83 -10.55
C THR A 46 0.52 -4.01 -11.27
N THR A 47 0.38 -5.04 -12.13
CA THR A 47 -0.88 -5.39 -12.79
C THR A 47 -1.98 -5.67 -11.77
N LEU A 48 -1.68 -6.47 -10.75
CA LEU A 48 -2.62 -6.78 -9.66
C LEU A 48 -3.02 -5.51 -8.90
N LEU A 49 -2.06 -4.65 -8.52
CA LEU A 49 -2.35 -3.38 -7.87
C LEU A 49 -3.23 -2.46 -8.73
N LEU A 50 -2.95 -2.37 -10.03
CA LEU A 50 -3.74 -1.54 -10.96
C LEU A 50 -5.19 -2.03 -11.09
N MET A 51 -5.42 -3.35 -11.05
CA MET A 51 -6.77 -3.91 -11.04
C MET A 51 -7.50 -3.59 -9.73
N ILE A 52 -6.83 -3.76 -8.57
CA ILE A 52 -7.40 -3.38 -7.26
C ILE A 52 -7.71 -1.88 -7.22
N ALA A 53 -6.87 -1.05 -7.84
CA ALA A 53 -7.08 0.39 -7.95
C ALA A 53 -8.14 0.80 -8.99
N MET A 54 -8.76 -0.15 -9.70
CA MET A 54 -9.69 0.14 -10.81
C MET A 54 -9.07 1.04 -11.89
N LEU A 55 -7.76 0.93 -12.10
CA LEU A 55 -7.01 1.58 -13.18
C LEU A 55 -6.78 0.64 -14.37
N LEU A 56 -7.09 -0.62 -14.19
CA LEU A 56 -7.00 -1.67 -15.19
C LEU A 56 -8.16 -2.65 -15.00
N GLU A 57 -8.93 -2.88 -16.05
CA GLU A 57 -10.00 -3.87 -16.05
C GLU A 57 -9.43 -5.29 -16.02
N PRO A 58 -9.93 -6.18 -15.14
CA PRO A 58 -9.62 -7.61 -15.19
C PRO A 58 -10.19 -8.26 -16.46
N THR A 59 -9.55 -9.33 -16.94
CA THR A 59 -10.09 -10.18 -18.00
C THR A 59 -11.22 -11.08 -17.46
N ALA A 60 -11.10 -11.52 -16.22
CA ALA A 60 -12.10 -12.29 -15.48
C ALA A 60 -11.90 -12.13 -13.97
N GLY A 61 -12.87 -12.60 -13.19
CA GLY A 61 -12.88 -12.47 -11.74
C GLY A 61 -13.42 -11.13 -11.26
N SER A 62 -13.33 -10.86 -9.97
CA SER A 62 -13.87 -9.62 -9.38
C SER A 62 -13.02 -9.12 -8.21
N VAL A 63 -13.11 -7.81 -7.97
CA VAL A 63 -12.50 -7.11 -6.83
C VAL A 63 -13.62 -6.55 -5.97
N LEU A 64 -13.69 -7.00 -4.71
CA LEU A 64 -14.64 -6.47 -3.74
C LEU A 64 -13.90 -5.66 -2.67
N ILE A 65 -14.38 -4.46 -2.42
CA ILE A 65 -13.90 -3.60 -1.32
C ILE A 65 -15.10 -3.28 -0.43
N ASN A 66 -15.03 -3.68 0.85
CA ASN A 66 -16.14 -3.62 1.79
C ASN A 66 -17.43 -4.26 1.22
N GLU A 67 -17.28 -5.48 0.69
CA GLU A 67 -18.36 -6.28 0.09
C GLU A 67 -18.98 -5.68 -1.19
N ARG A 68 -18.57 -4.50 -1.60
CA ARG A 68 -18.98 -3.88 -2.86
C ARG A 68 -18.07 -4.35 -3.98
N ASP A 69 -18.64 -4.92 -5.03
CA ASP A 69 -17.89 -5.22 -6.25
C ASP A 69 -17.54 -3.91 -6.98
N VAL A 70 -16.24 -3.61 -6.99
CA VAL A 70 -15.72 -2.40 -7.64
C VAL A 70 -15.29 -2.62 -9.08
N SER A 71 -15.24 -3.88 -9.54
CA SER A 71 -14.89 -4.24 -10.93
C SER A 71 -15.96 -3.79 -11.93
N THR A 72 -17.21 -3.60 -11.45
CA THR A 72 -18.36 -3.24 -12.28
C THR A 72 -18.66 -1.74 -12.31
N LEU A 73 -17.85 -0.92 -11.62
CA LEU A 73 -18.05 0.51 -11.55
C LEU A 73 -17.75 1.19 -12.89
N SER A 74 -18.58 2.16 -13.25
CA SER A 74 -18.25 3.08 -14.34
C SER A 74 -16.96 3.88 -14.01
N GLU A 75 -16.25 4.38 -15.02
CA GLU A 75 -15.02 5.15 -14.81
C GLU A 75 -15.23 6.36 -13.87
N ARG A 76 -16.40 7.00 -13.95
CA ARG A 76 -16.74 8.12 -13.04
C ARG A 76 -16.88 7.66 -11.58
N GLU A 77 -17.53 6.52 -11.35
CA GLU A 77 -17.70 5.96 -9.99
C GLU A 77 -16.35 5.46 -9.47
N ALA A 78 -15.58 4.75 -10.29
CA ALA A 78 -14.24 4.29 -9.96
C ALA A 78 -13.31 5.46 -9.62
N SER A 79 -13.35 6.56 -10.38
CA SER A 79 -12.58 7.78 -10.09
C SER A 79 -12.98 8.41 -8.76
N ASN A 80 -14.30 8.46 -8.46
CA ASN A 80 -14.78 8.95 -7.18
C ASN A 80 -14.33 8.06 -6.02
N PHE A 81 -14.43 6.74 -6.20
CA PHE A 81 -14.00 5.75 -5.21
C PHE A 81 -12.48 5.85 -4.93
N ARG A 82 -11.64 5.94 -5.97
CA ARG A 82 -10.19 6.15 -5.83
C ARG A 82 -9.86 7.41 -5.03
N LEU A 83 -10.64 8.46 -5.20
CA LEU A 83 -10.40 9.73 -4.49
C LEU A 83 -10.74 9.65 -3.01
N SER A 84 -11.84 8.98 -2.63
CA SER A 84 -12.34 8.97 -1.25
C SER A 84 -11.88 7.78 -0.43
N GLU A 85 -11.86 6.57 -1.01
CA GLU A 85 -11.71 5.32 -0.28
C GLU A 85 -10.34 4.67 -0.44
N LEU A 86 -9.53 5.12 -1.43
CA LEU A 86 -8.29 4.47 -1.79
C LEU A 86 -7.09 5.41 -1.68
N GLY A 87 -6.07 5.03 -0.92
CA GLY A 87 -4.74 5.61 -0.97
C GLY A 87 -3.89 4.89 -2.00
N PHE A 88 -3.10 5.61 -2.81
CA PHE A 88 -2.19 4.97 -3.75
C PHE A 88 -0.83 5.68 -3.74
N ILE A 89 0.21 4.92 -3.41
CA ILE A 89 1.61 5.33 -3.48
C ILE A 89 2.23 4.60 -4.66
N ARG A 90 2.70 5.34 -5.66
CA ARG A 90 3.33 4.80 -6.86
C ARG A 90 4.85 4.80 -6.72
N GLN A 91 5.51 3.94 -7.48
CA GLN A 91 6.96 3.87 -7.56
C GLN A 91 7.61 5.20 -8.00
N SER A 92 6.96 5.93 -8.91
CA SER A 92 7.40 7.25 -9.34
C SER A 92 6.93 8.35 -8.38
N PHE A 93 7.80 9.33 -8.13
CA PHE A 93 7.42 10.52 -7.35
C PHE A 93 6.56 11.45 -8.21
N ASP A 94 5.23 11.26 -8.15
CA ASP A 94 4.25 12.10 -8.87
C ASP A 94 3.96 13.42 -8.11
N LEU A 95 5.00 14.05 -7.54
CA LEU A 95 4.86 15.37 -6.93
C LEU A 95 4.90 16.45 -8.01
N LEU A 96 4.00 17.42 -7.91
CA LEU A 96 3.97 18.56 -8.83
C LEU A 96 5.19 19.47 -8.59
N PRO A 97 6.04 19.67 -9.60
CA PRO A 97 7.18 20.56 -9.47
C PRO A 97 6.72 22.02 -9.31
N GLY A 98 7.52 22.83 -8.62
CA GLY A 98 7.19 24.23 -8.33
C GLY A 98 6.12 24.43 -7.26
N VAL A 99 5.44 23.35 -6.83
CA VAL A 99 4.37 23.36 -5.84
C VAL A 99 4.92 23.01 -4.45
N SER A 100 4.39 23.65 -3.40
CA SER A 100 4.84 23.41 -2.03
C SER A 100 4.49 22.01 -1.53
N VAL A 101 5.17 21.57 -0.48
CA VAL A 101 4.93 20.29 0.21
C VAL A 101 3.47 20.18 0.65
N ILE A 102 2.98 21.20 1.37
CA ILE A 102 1.61 21.19 1.87
C ILE A 102 0.59 21.13 0.73
N ASP A 103 0.85 21.83 -0.37
CA ASP A 103 -0.05 21.87 -1.51
C ASP A 103 -0.03 20.55 -2.30
N ASN A 104 1.13 19.93 -2.45
CA ASN A 104 1.24 18.59 -3.01
C ASN A 104 0.44 17.55 -2.19
N ALA A 105 0.49 17.64 -0.88
CA ALA A 105 -0.24 16.72 0.01
C ALA A 105 -1.75 16.95 -0.02
N THR A 106 -2.23 18.19 -0.29
CA THR A 106 -3.66 18.54 -0.31
C THR A 106 -4.41 18.16 -1.58
N LEU A 107 -3.73 17.77 -2.66
CA LEU A 107 -4.34 17.61 -3.99
C LEU A 107 -5.62 16.77 -4.00
N LYS A 108 -5.67 15.67 -3.25
CA LYS A 108 -6.87 14.82 -3.16
C LYS A 108 -8.03 15.51 -2.43
N LEU A 109 -7.74 16.36 -1.46
CA LEU A 109 -8.74 17.07 -0.66
C LEU A 109 -9.42 18.19 -1.44
N LEU A 110 -8.78 18.73 -2.48
CA LEU A 110 -9.28 19.87 -3.26
C LEU A 110 -10.60 19.60 -3.98
N LYS A 111 -10.98 18.34 -4.15
CA LYS A 111 -12.29 17.97 -4.70
C LYS A 111 -13.44 18.30 -3.74
N THR A 112 -13.20 18.19 -2.42
CA THR A 112 -14.24 18.28 -1.38
C THR A 112 -14.01 19.42 -0.39
N ARG A 113 -12.88 20.08 -0.41
CA ARG A 113 -12.44 21.10 0.53
C ARG A 113 -11.95 22.34 -0.20
N ARG A 114 -12.14 23.51 0.42
CA ARG A 114 -11.47 24.74 -0.01
C ARG A 114 -9.98 24.64 0.33
N TRP A 115 -9.12 25.24 -0.49
CA TRP A 115 -7.66 25.21 -0.36
C TRP A 115 -7.14 25.38 1.08
N ARG A 116 -7.52 26.49 1.75
CA ARG A 116 -7.07 26.76 3.12
C ARG A 116 -7.57 25.75 4.15
N GLN A 117 -8.72 25.14 3.93
CA GLN A 117 -9.25 24.10 4.78
C GLN A 117 -8.45 22.82 4.58
N ALA A 118 -8.18 22.43 3.33
CA ALA A 118 -7.37 21.26 2.99
C ALA A 118 -5.96 21.34 3.60
N GLN A 119 -5.33 22.53 3.54
CA GLN A 119 -4.02 22.75 4.17
C GLN A 119 -4.07 22.54 5.69
N ARG A 120 -5.09 23.05 6.38
CA ARG A 120 -5.24 22.88 7.83
C ARG A 120 -5.50 21.42 8.23
N GLU A 121 -6.23 20.69 7.42
CA GLU A 121 -6.53 19.27 7.67
C GLU A 121 -5.30 18.37 7.47
N ILE A 122 -4.44 18.67 6.49
CA ILE A 122 -3.26 17.83 6.18
C ILE A 122 -2.02 18.19 7.02
N GLU A 123 -1.93 19.41 7.54
CA GLU A 123 -0.75 19.87 8.27
C GLU A 123 -0.36 18.99 9.46
N PRO A 124 -1.29 18.53 10.33
CA PRO A 124 -0.93 17.62 11.42
C PRO A 124 -0.28 16.33 10.94
N LEU A 125 -0.78 15.73 9.86
CA LEU A 125 -0.19 14.53 9.28
C LEU A 125 1.21 14.80 8.73
N LEU A 126 1.43 15.92 8.05
CA LEU A 126 2.76 16.31 7.57
C LEU A 126 3.75 16.52 8.72
N ARG A 127 3.31 17.08 9.85
CA ARG A 127 4.14 17.20 11.07
C ARG A 127 4.46 15.85 11.68
N GLN A 128 3.50 14.94 11.76
CA GLN A 128 3.70 13.56 12.22
C GLN A 128 4.71 12.82 11.33
N LEU A 129 4.72 13.12 10.03
CA LEU A 129 5.68 12.60 9.06
C LEU A 129 7.05 13.30 9.10
N GLY A 130 7.29 14.22 10.06
CA GLY A 130 8.56 14.96 10.18
C GLY A 130 8.80 16.03 9.12
N LEU A 131 7.72 16.52 8.49
CA LEU A 131 7.79 17.53 7.43
C LEU A 131 7.33 18.93 7.91
N GLY A 132 7.19 19.14 9.23
CA GLY A 132 6.69 20.39 9.81
C GLY A 132 7.45 21.63 9.36
N ASP A 133 8.79 21.55 9.27
CA ASP A 133 9.66 22.64 8.84
C ASP A 133 9.78 22.75 7.30
N ARG A 134 9.18 21.84 6.57
CA ARG A 134 9.24 21.74 5.11
C ARG A 134 7.95 22.16 4.40
N LEU A 135 6.88 22.50 5.13
CA LEU A 135 5.53 22.73 4.58
C LEU A 135 5.49 23.66 3.37
N LYS A 136 6.28 24.73 3.40
CA LYS A 136 6.36 25.75 2.34
C LYS A 136 7.49 25.49 1.32
N HIS A 137 8.33 24.47 1.53
CA HIS A 137 9.38 24.14 0.58
C HIS A 137 8.78 23.57 -0.69
N ARG A 138 9.47 23.77 -1.82
CA ARG A 138 9.09 23.15 -3.10
C ARG A 138 9.47 21.69 -3.12
N ALA A 139 8.65 20.85 -3.76
CA ALA A 139 8.86 19.42 -3.80
C ALA A 139 10.24 18.99 -4.35
N GLU A 140 10.76 19.73 -5.32
CA GLU A 140 12.06 19.45 -5.93
C GLU A 140 13.27 19.71 -5.01
N THR A 141 13.10 20.48 -3.94
CA THR A 141 14.18 20.74 -2.96
C THR A 141 14.29 19.67 -1.88
N LEU A 142 13.35 18.73 -1.85
CA LEU A 142 13.30 17.67 -0.87
C LEU A 142 14.23 16.50 -1.21
N SER A 143 14.76 15.85 -0.18
CA SER A 143 15.40 14.53 -0.32
C SER A 143 14.38 13.48 -0.78
N MET A 144 14.87 12.36 -1.29
CA MET A 144 14.00 11.26 -1.75
C MET A 144 13.09 10.74 -0.62
N GLY A 145 13.62 10.58 0.60
CA GLY A 145 12.83 10.16 1.76
C GLY A 145 11.76 11.19 2.16
N GLU A 146 12.07 12.50 2.09
CA GLU A 146 11.08 13.55 2.33
C GLU A 146 9.99 13.55 1.25
N ARG A 147 10.34 13.37 -0.04
CA ARG A 147 9.36 13.22 -1.12
C ARG A 147 8.43 12.03 -0.89
N GLN A 148 8.99 10.90 -0.47
CA GLN A 148 8.19 9.70 -0.15
C GLN A 148 7.20 9.98 0.99
N ARG A 149 7.61 10.68 2.03
CA ARG A 149 6.72 11.09 3.14
C ARG A 149 5.60 12.02 2.69
N VAL A 150 5.85 12.93 1.73
CA VAL A 150 4.79 13.76 1.11
C VAL A 150 3.78 12.88 0.35
N MET A 151 4.26 11.87 -0.38
CA MET A 151 3.38 10.93 -1.10
C MET A 151 2.53 10.11 -0.13
N ILE A 152 3.10 9.67 0.99
CA ILE A 152 2.34 9.00 2.07
C ILE A 152 1.26 9.93 2.63
N ALA A 153 1.61 11.20 2.95
CA ALA A 153 0.65 12.18 3.41
C ALA A 153 -0.50 12.36 2.41
N ARG A 154 -0.20 12.52 1.13
CA ARG A 154 -1.21 12.64 0.07
C ARG A 154 -2.08 11.39 -0.06
N ALA A 155 -1.50 10.21 0.03
CA ALA A 155 -2.24 8.96 -0.06
C ALA A 155 -3.22 8.78 1.11
N LEU A 156 -2.82 9.18 2.33
CA LEU A 156 -3.61 9.08 3.56
C LEU A 156 -4.51 10.30 3.84
N SER A 157 -4.42 11.37 3.03
CA SER A 157 -5.10 12.65 3.28
C SER A 157 -6.63 12.56 3.33
N THR A 158 -7.21 11.61 2.63
CA THR A 158 -8.67 11.38 2.57
C THR A 158 -9.14 10.31 3.56
N GLU A 159 -8.29 9.87 4.48
CA GLU A 159 -8.57 8.78 5.42
C GLU A 159 -9.08 7.53 4.69
N PRO A 160 -8.31 7.02 3.71
CA PRO A 160 -8.74 5.90 2.89
C PRO A 160 -8.88 4.64 3.74
N ARG A 161 -9.73 3.72 3.31
CA ARG A 161 -9.87 2.39 3.94
C ARG A 161 -8.84 1.39 3.46
N LEU A 162 -8.33 1.59 2.24
CA LEU A 162 -7.32 0.73 1.62
C LEU A 162 -6.18 1.58 1.08
N LEU A 163 -4.96 1.21 1.42
CA LEU A 163 -3.73 1.76 0.87
C LEU A 163 -3.07 0.75 -0.04
N LEU A 164 -2.74 1.17 -1.25
CA LEU A 164 -1.94 0.42 -2.20
C LEU A 164 -0.58 1.11 -2.34
N ALA A 165 0.51 0.37 -2.24
CA ALA A 165 1.85 0.92 -2.39
C ALA A 165 2.66 0.04 -3.36
N ASP A 166 3.06 0.64 -4.49
CA ASP A 166 3.88 0.01 -5.51
C ASP A 166 5.33 0.45 -5.31
N GLU A 167 6.19 -0.45 -4.86
CA GLU A 167 7.61 -0.24 -4.57
C GLU A 167 7.88 1.01 -3.71
N PRO A 168 7.25 1.13 -2.52
CA PRO A 168 7.29 2.37 -1.73
C PRO A 168 8.69 2.78 -1.27
N THR A 169 9.68 1.89 -1.36
CA THR A 169 11.06 2.12 -0.93
C THR A 169 12.09 1.90 -2.04
N GLY A 170 11.66 1.58 -3.26
CA GLY A 170 12.54 1.18 -4.36
C GLY A 170 13.58 2.22 -4.81
N SER A 171 13.43 3.49 -4.41
CA SER A 171 14.36 4.58 -4.70
C SER A 171 15.14 5.07 -3.47
N LEU A 172 15.02 4.37 -2.32
CA LEU A 172 15.65 4.74 -1.06
C LEU A 172 16.79 3.78 -0.73
N ASP A 173 17.78 4.26 0.03
CA ASP A 173 18.73 3.37 0.68
C ASP A 173 18.05 2.53 1.77
N THR A 174 18.70 1.43 2.17
CA THR A 174 18.12 0.44 3.10
C THR A 174 17.66 1.06 4.42
N GLN A 175 18.41 2.00 4.98
CA GLN A 175 18.05 2.62 6.27
C GLN A 175 16.81 3.49 6.14
N ARG A 176 16.78 4.37 5.13
CA ARG A 176 15.61 5.24 4.84
C ARG A 176 14.39 4.43 4.42
N GLY A 177 14.60 3.33 3.71
CA GLY A 177 13.55 2.38 3.35
C GLY A 177 12.86 1.80 4.60
N ARG A 178 13.64 1.37 5.59
CA ARG A 178 13.12 0.88 6.88
C ARG A 178 12.30 1.94 7.62
N GLU A 179 12.83 3.15 7.74
CA GLU A 179 12.12 4.27 8.39
C GLU A 179 10.76 4.53 7.72
N VAL A 180 10.71 4.50 6.39
CA VAL A 180 9.47 4.73 5.63
C VAL A 180 8.48 3.58 5.81
N LEU A 181 8.92 2.31 5.79
CA LEU A 181 8.04 1.16 6.00
C LEU A 181 7.48 1.12 7.43
N GLU A 182 8.33 1.36 8.45
CA GLU A 182 7.92 1.44 9.84
C GLU A 182 6.87 2.53 10.07
N LEU A 183 7.12 3.72 9.52
CA LEU A 183 6.20 4.84 9.57
C LEU A 183 4.86 4.51 8.89
N LEU A 184 4.91 3.89 7.70
CA LEU A 184 3.73 3.50 6.94
C LEU A 184 2.90 2.46 7.69
N GLN A 185 3.55 1.41 8.23
CA GLN A 185 2.89 0.39 9.04
C GLN A 185 2.25 0.99 10.30
N GLY A 186 2.97 1.87 11.01
CA GLY A 186 2.47 2.57 12.19
C GLY A 186 1.21 3.37 11.89
N LEU A 187 1.22 4.17 10.82
CA LEU A 187 0.08 4.97 10.38
C LEU A 187 -1.12 4.11 9.94
N CYS A 188 -0.88 3.01 9.24
CA CYS A 188 -1.95 2.09 8.83
C CYS A 188 -2.62 1.45 10.05
N ARG A 189 -1.84 1.00 11.03
CA ARG A 189 -2.37 0.42 12.28
C ARG A 189 -3.13 1.45 13.12
N GLU A 190 -2.55 2.64 13.33
CA GLU A 190 -3.19 3.73 14.09
C GLU A 190 -4.54 4.11 13.52
N ARG A 191 -4.67 4.12 12.18
CA ARG A 191 -5.86 4.57 11.45
C ARG A 191 -6.80 3.45 11.02
N GLY A 192 -6.45 2.18 11.29
CA GLY A 192 -7.23 1.02 10.85
C GLY A 192 -7.30 0.84 9.33
N VAL A 193 -6.31 1.36 8.59
CA VAL A 193 -6.22 1.28 7.13
C VAL A 193 -5.64 -0.08 6.73
N ALA A 194 -6.34 -0.83 5.89
CA ALA A 194 -5.76 -2.02 5.26
C ALA A 194 -4.71 -1.61 4.22
N ALA A 195 -3.61 -2.36 4.09
CA ALA A 195 -2.55 -2.01 3.15
C ALA A 195 -2.08 -3.21 2.31
N VAL A 196 -1.82 -2.95 1.03
CA VAL A 196 -1.12 -3.87 0.12
C VAL A 196 0.18 -3.22 -0.30
N LEU A 197 1.31 -3.81 0.13
CA LEU A 197 2.65 -3.36 -0.21
C LEU A 197 3.23 -4.30 -1.26
N VAL A 198 3.50 -3.79 -2.44
CA VAL A 198 4.19 -4.54 -3.50
C VAL A 198 5.66 -4.19 -3.47
N SER A 199 6.54 -5.18 -3.41
CA SER A 199 7.98 -4.98 -3.48
C SER A 199 8.73 -6.19 -4.03
N HIS A 200 9.88 -5.96 -4.60
CA HIS A 200 10.88 -7.00 -4.87
C HIS A 200 11.90 -7.11 -3.73
N ASP A 201 11.87 -6.17 -2.76
CA ASP A 201 12.72 -6.20 -1.56
C ASP A 201 12.01 -6.99 -0.46
N PRO A 202 12.65 -8.08 0.06
CA PRO A 202 12.11 -8.87 1.16
C PRO A 202 11.88 -8.06 2.44
N MET A 203 12.52 -6.90 2.59
CA MET A 203 12.33 -5.99 3.73
C MET A 203 10.86 -5.59 3.90
N ALA A 204 10.08 -5.47 2.83
CA ALA A 204 8.65 -5.14 2.94
C ALA A 204 7.85 -6.18 3.73
N ALA A 205 8.29 -7.45 3.71
CA ALA A 205 7.66 -8.53 4.48
C ALA A 205 7.85 -8.36 5.99
N GLU A 206 8.96 -7.73 6.44
CA GLU A 206 9.23 -7.48 7.87
C GLU A 206 8.25 -6.47 8.48
N TYR A 207 7.65 -5.61 7.65
CA TYR A 207 6.72 -4.54 8.04
C TYR A 207 5.28 -4.83 7.63
N SER A 208 4.93 -6.10 7.46
CA SER A 208 3.58 -6.56 7.14
C SER A 208 3.12 -7.65 8.09
N ASP A 209 1.81 -7.77 8.26
CA ASP A 209 1.21 -8.81 9.11
C ASP A 209 1.27 -10.17 8.41
N ARG A 210 1.27 -10.16 7.06
CA ARG A 210 1.37 -11.34 6.22
C ARG A 210 2.12 -11.02 4.93
N ALA A 211 2.96 -11.95 4.48
CA ALA A 211 3.67 -11.86 3.21
C ALA A 211 3.27 -12.98 2.27
N LEU A 212 3.09 -12.65 1.00
CA LEU A 212 2.74 -13.58 -0.07
C LEU A 212 3.72 -13.40 -1.23
N THR A 213 3.96 -14.48 -1.97
CA THR A 213 4.77 -14.44 -3.19
C THR A 213 3.86 -14.47 -4.41
N LEU A 214 4.04 -13.53 -5.35
CA LEU A 214 3.45 -13.58 -6.68
C LEU A 214 4.51 -14.01 -7.69
N ARG A 215 4.28 -15.13 -8.35
CA ARG A 215 5.15 -15.67 -9.39
C ARG A 215 4.32 -16.17 -10.55
N ASP A 216 4.67 -15.79 -11.77
CA ASP A 216 3.98 -16.18 -13.00
C ASP A 216 2.46 -15.96 -12.92
N GLY A 217 2.06 -14.80 -12.35
CA GLY A 217 0.66 -14.41 -12.19
C GLY A 217 -0.09 -15.12 -11.06
N ARG A 218 0.54 -16.02 -10.28
CA ARG A 218 -0.12 -16.81 -9.23
C ARG A 218 0.42 -16.47 -7.84
N LEU A 219 -0.49 -16.49 -6.85
CA LEU A 219 -0.12 -16.29 -5.45
C LEU A 219 0.25 -17.61 -4.78
N SER A 220 1.30 -17.55 -3.98
CA SER A 220 1.68 -18.61 -3.03
C SER A 220 2.03 -18.00 -1.68
N SER A 221 2.04 -18.81 -0.61
CA SER A 221 2.57 -18.38 0.69
C SER A 221 4.05 -18.02 0.53
N TYR A 222 4.48 -16.94 1.19
CA TYR A 222 5.89 -16.60 1.26
C TYR A 222 6.61 -17.70 2.04
N ALA A 223 7.48 -18.47 1.36
CA ALA A 223 8.23 -19.54 2.01
C ALA A 223 9.27 -18.93 2.96
N GLN A 224 9.26 -19.33 4.22
CA GLN A 224 10.17 -18.83 5.26
C GLN A 224 11.66 -19.02 4.93
N ASP A 225 11.99 -19.93 4.02
CA ASP A 225 13.36 -20.16 3.56
C ASP A 225 13.98 -18.98 2.77
N GLN A 226 13.18 -17.98 2.41
CA GLN A 226 13.62 -16.73 1.76
C GLN A 226 13.53 -15.51 2.68
N ALA A 227 13.02 -15.68 3.90
CA ALA A 227 12.92 -14.60 4.85
C ALA A 227 14.31 -14.29 5.44
N PRO A 228 14.73 -13.02 5.52
CA PRO A 228 15.90 -12.65 6.31
C PRO A 228 15.71 -13.09 7.76
N THR A 229 16.79 -13.50 8.41
CA THR A 229 16.82 -14.04 9.79
C THR A 229 16.08 -13.18 10.83
N SER A 230 15.84 -11.90 10.54
CA SER A 230 15.10 -10.93 11.35
C SER A 230 13.58 -11.17 11.40
N VAL A 231 12.98 -11.80 10.40
CA VAL A 231 11.53 -12.12 10.38
C VAL A 231 11.21 -13.28 11.32
N GLN A 232 12.08 -14.28 11.38
CA GLN A 232 11.97 -15.38 12.34
C GLN A 232 12.03 -14.87 13.79
N ALA A 233 12.98 -13.96 14.10
CA ALA A 233 13.12 -13.38 15.43
C ALA A 233 11.92 -12.54 15.87
N ARG A 234 11.14 -11.94 14.95
CA ARG A 234 9.90 -11.22 15.28
C ARG A 234 8.69 -12.14 15.40
N GLY A 235 8.59 -13.17 14.56
CA GLY A 235 7.55 -14.21 14.67
C GLY A 235 7.63 -14.91 16.04
N ASP A 236 8.82 -15.29 16.45
CA ASP A 236 9.08 -15.91 17.77
C ASP A 236 8.77 -14.95 18.93
N ARG A 237 9.05 -13.65 18.78
CA ARG A 237 8.74 -12.62 19.78
C ARG A 237 7.24 -12.33 19.91
N LEU A 238 6.50 -12.33 18.80
CA LEU A 238 5.03 -12.18 18.80
C LEU A 238 4.36 -13.42 19.39
N ALA A 239 4.84 -14.62 19.06
CA ALA A 239 4.37 -15.87 19.65
C ALA A 239 4.67 -15.93 21.15
N ALA A 240 5.85 -15.47 21.59
CA ALA A 240 6.21 -15.38 22.99
C ALA A 240 5.33 -14.38 23.76
N LEU A 241 5.07 -13.20 23.20
CA LEU A 241 4.19 -12.18 23.80
C LEU A 241 2.72 -12.62 23.87
N GLN A 242 2.26 -13.44 22.93
CA GLN A 242 0.92 -14.05 22.98
C GLN A 242 0.85 -15.18 24.00
N ALA A 243 1.91 -15.95 24.16
CA ALA A 243 2.00 -16.99 25.20
C ALA A 243 2.02 -16.39 26.62
N ASP A 244 2.79 -15.31 26.84
CA ASP A 244 2.84 -14.60 28.13
C ASP A 244 1.50 -13.95 28.49
N SER A 245 0.76 -13.42 27.51
CA SER A 245 -0.57 -12.85 27.78
C SER A 245 -1.63 -13.89 28.12
N LEU A 246 -1.49 -15.13 27.64
CA LEU A 246 -2.37 -16.26 27.97
C LEU A 246 -2.04 -16.84 29.36
N THR A 247 -0.78 -16.79 29.79
CA THR A 247 -0.35 -17.28 31.11
C THR A 247 -0.79 -16.34 32.23
N LEU A 248 -0.76 -15.00 31.98
CA LEU A 248 -1.23 -14.00 32.97
C LEU A 248 -2.77 -13.98 33.10
N ALA A 249 -3.52 -14.54 32.17
CA ALA A 249 -4.97 -14.67 32.28
C ALA A 249 -5.40 -15.96 33.03
N ALA A 250 -4.50 -16.92 33.22
CA ALA A 250 -4.78 -18.18 33.90
C ALA A 250 -4.45 -18.18 35.40
N ASP A 251 -3.62 -17.24 35.87
CA ASP A 251 -3.21 -17.10 37.27
C ASP A 251 -4.05 -16.10 38.08
N GLY A 252 -5.19 -15.67 37.52
CA GLY A 252 -6.11 -14.68 38.11
C GLY A 252 -7.48 -15.22 38.54
N GLU A 253 -7.61 -16.53 38.86
CA GLU A 253 -8.79 -17.12 39.53
C GLU A 253 -8.47 -17.62 40.94
#